data_01cfa1a2090fdb847476a66dc621ce91
#
_entry.id   01cfa1a2090fdb847476a66dc621ce91
#
_cell.length_a   1.000
_cell.length_b   1.000
_cell.length_c   1.000
_cell.angle_alpha   90.00
_cell.angle_beta   90.00
_cell.angle_gamma   90.00
#
_symmetry.space_group_name_H-M   'P 1'
#
loop_
_entity.id
_entity.type
_entity.pdbx_description
1 polymer ?
#
loop_
_entity_poly.entity_id
_entity_poly.type
_entity_poly.pdbx_seq_one_letter_code
_entity_poly.pdbx_strand_id
1 'polypeptide(L)'
;MRLASDWLHAYAGLRLPCCPARPPASGRCSLVWLAATSLSTYMLSAVNLDRMRVFGIDCGTEVTGFGVVESDDGERQPRLTCLAMGGIRLAKTRTLPERLDQVFRELSTELERWQPDTVAIEEVFYSVNAKSALKLGQVRGVALLAAARLGFPVAEYAPLKIKSSVVGYGLAKKEQVQFMVARLLNLAEVPQPADAADALAIAICHIHTAQTLAVQGASR
;
A
#
# COMPACT_ATOMS: atom_id res chain seq x y z
N MET A 1 -8.28 24.20 41.18
CA MET A 1 -9.17 23.08 40.83
C MET A 1 -10.45 23.60 40.20
N ARG A 2 -10.44 23.95 38.92
CA ARG A 2 -11.62 24.24 38.06
C ARG A 2 -11.09 24.45 36.63
N LEU A 3 -10.87 23.39 35.87
CA LEU A 3 -10.56 23.41 34.42
C LEU A 3 -10.75 22.01 33.77
N ALA A 4 -11.62 21.15 34.33
CA ALA A 4 -11.86 19.81 33.78
C ALA A 4 -13.31 19.54 33.34
N SER A 5 -14.20 20.55 33.37
CA SER A 5 -15.63 20.34 33.10
C SER A 5 -16.11 20.81 31.71
N ASP A 6 -15.30 21.49 30.92
CA ASP A 6 -15.77 22.13 29.69
C ASP A 6 -15.54 21.36 28.39
N TRP A 7 -14.94 20.15 28.47
CA TRP A 7 -14.67 19.30 27.28
C TRP A 7 -15.77 18.28 26.94
N LEU A 8 -16.79 18.13 27.82
CA LEU A 8 -17.83 17.10 27.64
C LEU A 8 -19.07 17.55 26.87
N HIS A 9 -19.20 18.84 26.53
CA HIS A 9 -20.41 19.37 25.86
C HIS A 9 -20.26 19.64 24.36
N ALA A 10 -19.11 19.41 23.75
CA ALA A 10 -18.87 19.74 22.34
C ALA A 10 -19.15 18.59 21.35
N TYR A 11 -19.48 17.37 21.81
CA TYR A 11 -19.67 16.20 20.93
C TYR A 11 -21.08 15.59 20.90
N ALA A 12 -22.09 16.31 21.37
CA ALA A 12 -23.48 15.81 21.42
C ALA A 12 -24.30 16.14 20.15
N GLY A 13 -23.71 16.23 18.97
CA GLY A 13 -24.42 16.68 17.76
C GLY A 13 -24.22 15.90 16.46
N LEU A 14 -23.41 14.85 16.43
CA LEU A 14 -23.21 14.06 15.20
C LEU A 14 -24.15 12.84 15.18
N ARG A 15 -25.28 12.98 14.49
CA ARG A 15 -26.15 11.85 14.12
C ARG A 15 -25.43 11.00 13.06
N LEU A 16 -25.06 9.78 13.43
CA LEU A 16 -24.66 8.75 12.48
C LEU A 16 -25.90 8.27 11.71
N PRO A 17 -25.87 8.12 10.38
CA PRO A 17 -26.97 7.54 9.63
C PRO A 17 -27.08 6.04 9.84
N CYS A 18 -28.25 5.63 10.30
CA CYS A 18 -28.94 4.35 10.19
C CYS A 18 -28.14 3.05 10.02
N CYS A 19 -28.02 2.30 11.11
CA CYS A 19 -28.00 0.84 11.05
C CYS A 19 -29.38 0.31 10.64
N PRO A 20 -29.51 -0.65 9.70
CA PRO A 20 -30.76 -1.36 9.45
C PRO A 20 -31.00 -2.46 10.49
N ALA A 21 -32.23 -2.50 10.95
CA ALA A 21 -33.04 -3.58 11.54
C ALA A 21 -32.40 -4.79 12.25
N ARG A 22 -32.94 -5.03 13.46
CA ARG A 22 -32.82 -6.18 14.39
C ARG A 22 -32.68 -7.55 13.72
N PRO A 23 -31.80 -8.43 14.29
CA PRO A 23 -31.89 -9.86 14.05
C PRO A 23 -33.00 -10.52 14.88
N PRO A 24 -33.60 -11.63 14.40
CA PRO A 24 -34.65 -12.35 15.10
C PRO A 24 -34.11 -13.12 16.31
N ALA A 25 -34.95 -13.20 17.35
CA ALA A 25 -34.71 -13.95 18.55
C ALA A 25 -34.80 -15.46 18.26
N SER A 26 -33.73 -16.19 18.51
CA SER A 26 -33.63 -17.54 19.03
C SER A 26 -32.33 -18.23 18.59
N GLY A 27 -31.55 -18.74 19.58
CA GLY A 27 -30.46 -19.67 19.31
C GLY A 27 -29.13 -19.33 19.99
N ARG A 28 -28.98 -19.87 21.18
CA ARG A 28 -27.74 -20.21 21.94
C ARG A 28 -26.42 -19.59 21.43
N CYS A 29 -25.97 -18.62 22.18
CA CYS A 29 -24.60 -18.08 22.13
C CYS A 29 -23.65 -19.15 22.71
N SER A 30 -22.94 -19.86 21.86
CA SER A 30 -21.75 -20.64 22.27
C SER A 30 -20.54 -19.73 22.09
N LEU A 31 -20.00 -19.28 23.23
CA LEU A 31 -18.70 -18.63 23.33
C LEU A 31 -17.62 -19.59 22.83
N VAL A 32 -17.08 -19.34 21.65
CA VAL A 32 -15.79 -19.89 21.22
C VAL A 32 -14.81 -18.73 21.13
N TRP A 33 -14.07 -18.56 22.21
CA TRP A 33 -12.78 -17.87 22.19
C TRP A 33 -11.83 -18.74 21.35
N LEU A 34 -11.61 -18.39 20.11
CA LEU A 34 -10.51 -18.95 19.31
C LEU A 34 -9.51 -17.86 19.04
N ALA A 35 -8.32 -18.16 19.50
CA ALA A 35 -7.07 -17.44 19.51
C ALA A 35 -6.84 -16.55 18.29
N ALA A 36 -6.37 -15.34 18.57
CA ALA A 36 -5.73 -14.43 17.64
C ALA A 36 -4.39 -15.02 17.14
N THR A 37 -4.46 -15.84 16.12
CA THR A 37 -3.30 -16.21 15.31
C THR A 37 -3.70 -16.10 13.85
N SER A 38 -2.98 -15.21 13.14
CA SER A 38 -3.01 -14.96 11.71
C SER A 38 -4.18 -14.14 11.13
N LEU A 39 -4.18 -12.84 11.36
CA LEU A 39 -4.85 -11.83 10.52
C LEU A 39 -4.34 -11.84 9.05
N SER A 40 -3.24 -12.53 8.78
CA SER A 40 -2.63 -12.61 7.45
C SER A 40 -3.37 -13.54 6.48
N THR A 41 -4.13 -14.52 6.98
CA THR A 41 -4.75 -15.55 6.12
C THR A 41 -6.17 -15.17 5.67
N TYR A 42 -6.87 -14.29 6.38
CA TYR A 42 -8.26 -13.92 6.05
C TYR A 42 -8.40 -12.92 4.91
N MET A 43 -7.35 -12.18 4.56
CA MET A 43 -7.40 -11.21 3.45
C MET A 43 -7.13 -11.80 2.06
N LEU A 44 -6.60 -13.02 1.97
CA LEU A 44 -6.29 -13.65 0.67
C LEU A 44 -7.48 -14.38 0.03
N SER A 45 -8.60 -14.57 0.74
CA SER A 45 -9.73 -15.37 0.23
C SER A 45 -10.69 -14.65 -0.71
N ALA A 46 -10.50 -13.36 -0.96
CA ALA A 46 -11.37 -12.55 -1.82
C ALA A 46 -10.64 -11.84 -2.98
N VAL A 47 -9.32 -11.98 -3.10
CA VAL A 47 -8.57 -11.39 -4.21
C VAL A 47 -8.73 -12.31 -5.42
N ASN A 48 -9.36 -11.80 -6.47
CA ASN A 48 -9.41 -12.49 -7.75
C ASN A 48 -7.99 -12.51 -8.33
N LEU A 49 -7.32 -13.67 -8.24
CA LEU A 49 -5.95 -13.83 -8.75
C LEU A 49 -5.88 -13.77 -10.27
N ASP A 50 -7.02 -14.02 -10.97
CA ASP A 50 -7.07 -13.96 -12.43
C ASP A 50 -6.76 -12.54 -12.95
N ARG A 51 -7.05 -11.53 -12.13
CA ARG A 51 -6.71 -10.13 -12.41
C ARG A 51 -6.55 -9.36 -11.11
N MET A 52 -5.33 -8.93 -10.81
CA MET A 52 -5.01 -8.17 -9.61
C MET A 52 -4.36 -6.83 -9.97
N ARG A 53 -4.90 -5.74 -9.45
CA ARG A 53 -4.33 -4.40 -9.59
C ARG A 53 -3.69 -3.94 -8.29
N VAL A 54 -2.41 -3.61 -8.34
CA VAL A 54 -1.64 -3.18 -7.18
C VAL A 54 -1.12 -1.76 -7.37
N PHE A 55 -1.32 -0.94 -6.36
CA PHE A 55 -0.77 0.41 -6.28
C PHE A 55 0.45 0.40 -5.38
N GLY A 56 1.64 0.51 -5.96
CA GLY A 56 2.90 0.62 -5.22
C GLY A 56 3.21 2.07 -4.85
N ILE A 57 3.74 2.29 -3.65
CA ILE A 57 4.16 3.60 -3.16
C ILE A 57 5.59 3.51 -2.63
N ASP A 58 6.47 4.34 -3.19
CA ASP A 58 7.81 4.62 -2.64
C ASP A 58 7.79 5.99 -1.96
N CYS A 59 7.82 5.99 -0.63
CA CYS A 59 7.74 7.20 0.17
C CYS A 59 9.08 7.93 0.19
N GLY A 60 9.13 9.13 -0.36
CA GLY A 60 10.31 10.00 -0.30
C GLY A 60 10.03 11.36 0.33
N THR A 61 11.06 11.99 0.89
CA THR A 61 10.94 13.32 1.52
C THR A 61 10.96 14.47 0.52
N GLU A 62 11.41 14.25 -0.71
CA GLU A 62 11.43 15.23 -1.80
C GLU A 62 10.51 14.83 -2.95
N VAL A 63 10.43 13.52 -3.21
CA VAL A 63 9.52 12.93 -4.19
C VAL A 63 8.92 11.69 -3.56
N THR A 64 7.61 11.53 -3.65
CA THR A 64 6.92 10.27 -3.35
C THR A 64 6.53 9.64 -4.67
N GLY A 65 7.12 8.48 -4.97
CA GLY A 65 6.82 7.72 -6.18
C GLY A 65 5.53 6.92 -6.04
N PHE A 66 4.79 6.77 -7.15
CA PHE A 66 3.71 5.80 -7.24
C PHE A 66 3.76 5.04 -8.57
N GLY A 67 3.26 3.81 -8.53
CA GLY A 67 3.15 2.97 -9.72
C GLY A 67 1.99 2.01 -9.61
N VAL A 68 1.24 1.85 -10.69
CA VAL A 68 0.06 0.96 -10.75
C VAL A 68 0.37 -0.17 -11.72
N VAL A 69 0.37 -1.40 -11.21
CA VAL A 69 0.60 -2.60 -11.99
C VAL A 69 -0.63 -3.48 -11.92
N GLU A 70 -1.04 -3.99 -13.05
CA GLU A 70 -2.09 -4.99 -13.16
C GLU A 70 -1.49 -6.31 -13.63
N SER A 71 -1.79 -7.40 -12.93
CA SER A 71 -1.51 -8.76 -13.41
C SER A 71 -2.76 -9.33 -14.06
N ASP A 72 -2.56 -10.02 -15.17
CA ASP A 72 -3.59 -10.81 -15.84
C ASP A 72 -3.02 -12.24 -15.97
N ASP A 73 -3.66 -13.20 -15.30
CA ASP A 73 -3.25 -14.60 -15.31
C ASP A 73 -3.76 -15.30 -16.61
N GLY A 74 -3.53 -14.63 -17.76
CA GLY A 74 -3.81 -15.19 -19.06
C GLY A 74 -3.17 -16.58 -19.26
N GLU A 75 -3.71 -17.35 -20.15
CA GLU A 75 -3.66 -18.82 -20.34
C GLU A 75 -2.32 -19.59 -20.12
N ARG A 76 -1.16 -18.95 -20.02
CA ARG A 76 0.14 -19.65 -19.85
C ARG A 76 1.17 -18.95 -18.97
N GLN A 77 1.15 -17.63 -18.85
CA GLN A 77 2.04 -16.87 -17.96
C GLN A 77 1.37 -15.57 -17.52
N PRO A 78 1.46 -15.22 -16.23
CA PRO A 78 0.93 -13.95 -15.74
C PRO A 78 1.59 -12.79 -16.50
N ARG A 79 0.79 -11.96 -17.11
CA ARG A 79 1.28 -10.75 -17.79
C ARG A 79 1.15 -9.57 -16.84
N LEU A 80 2.26 -8.84 -16.66
CA LEU A 80 2.27 -7.60 -15.90
C LEU A 80 2.15 -6.40 -16.84
N THR A 81 1.22 -5.50 -16.53
CA THR A 81 0.99 -4.27 -17.30
C THR A 81 1.11 -3.07 -16.39
N CYS A 82 1.92 -2.08 -16.77
CA CYS A 82 1.96 -0.78 -16.11
C CYS A 82 0.76 0.05 -16.59
N LEU A 83 -0.16 0.37 -15.68
CA LEU A 83 -1.33 1.21 -15.98
C LEU A 83 -1.03 2.69 -15.77
N ALA A 84 -0.21 3.01 -14.75
CA ALA A 84 0.21 4.37 -14.44
C ALA A 84 1.50 4.36 -13.64
N MET A 85 2.22 5.46 -13.71
CA MET A 85 3.37 5.72 -12.84
C MET A 85 3.60 7.23 -12.74
N GLY A 86 4.19 7.67 -11.64
CA GLY A 86 4.48 9.07 -11.44
C GLY A 86 5.20 9.37 -10.14
N GLY A 87 5.42 10.66 -9.90
CA GLY A 87 6.05 11.14 -8.67
C GLY A 87 5.45 12.45 -8.20
N ILE A 88 5.06 12.50 -6.94
CA ILE A 88 4.57 13.68 -6.24
C ILE A 88 5.78 14.47 -5.75
N ARG A 89 6.08 15.58 -6.40
CA ARG A 89 7.22 16.45 -6.05
C ARG A 89 6.85 17.41 -4.94
N LEU A 90 7.60 17.37 -3.84
CA LEU A 90 7.38 18.17 -2.64
C LEU A 90 8.30 19.39 -2.65
N ALA A 91 7.75 20.58 -2.87
CA ALA A 91 8.53 21.81 -2.93
C ALA A 91 9.22 22.09 -1.58
N LYS A 92 10.53 22.34 -1.63
CA LYS A 92 11.35 22.64 -0.42
C LYS A 92 10.95 23.96 0.26
N THR A 93 10.30 24.84 -0.49
CA THR A 93 9.80 26.14 0.01
C THR A 93 8.53 26.03 0.86
N ARG A 94 7.81 24.91 0.77
CA ARG A 94 6.61 24.65 1.56
C ARG A 94 6.95 24.13 2.96
N THR A 95 6.10 24.45 3.91
CA THR A 95 6.19 23.91 5.27
C THR A 95 5.91 22.40 5.27
N LEU A 96 6.32 21.69 6.32
CA LEU A 96 6.10 20.26 6.42
C LEU A 96 4.60 19.88 6.39
N PRO A 97 3.70 20.56 7.13
CA PRO A 97 2.26 20.28 7.04
C PRO A 97 1.69 20.42 5.63
N GLU A 98 2.08 21.46 4.89
CA GLU A 98 1.63 21.67 3.50
C GLU A 98 2.11 20.57 2.56
N ARG A 99 3.33 20.06 2.78
CA ARG A 99 3.88 18.95 2.00
C ARG A 99 3.17 17.65 2.30
N LEU A 100 2.85 17.37 3.58
CA LEU A 100 2.09 16.20 3.99
C LEU A 100 0.65 16.23 3.44
N ASP A 101 0.01 17.39 3.49
CA ASP A 101 -1.32 17.60 2.89
C ASP A 101 -1.30 17.37 1.37
N GLN A 102 -0.26 17.84 0.69
CA GLN A 102 -0.09 17.58 -0.75
C GLN A 102 0.01 16.08 -1.03
N VAL A 103 0.86 15.35 -0.29
CA VAL A 103 0.99 13.88 -0.44
C VAL A 103 -0.36 13.21 -0.22
N PHE A 104 -1.08 13.59 0.84
CA PHE A 104 -2.38 13.01 1.15
C PHE A 104 -3.38 13.20 0.00
N ARG A 105 -3.53 14.43 -0.49
CA ARG A 105 -4.50 14.74 -1.55
C ARG A 105 -4.16 14.08 -2.88
N GLU A 106 -2.90 14.15 -3.30
CA GLU A 106 -2.49 13.58 -4.60
C GLU A 106 -2.55 12.06 -4.57
N LEU A 107 -2.09 11.39 -3.49
CA LEU A 107 -2.24 9.93 -3.36
C LEU A 107 -3.71 9.51 -3.29
N SER A 108 -4.56 10.23 -2.54
CA SER A 108 -5.98 9.91 -2.48
C SER A 108 -6.64 10.02 -3.85
N THR A 109 -6.32 11.06 -4.62
CA THR A 109 -6.82 11.24 -6.00
C THR A 109 -6.41 10.08 -6.92
N GLU A 110 -5.15 9.66 -6.87
CA GLU A 110 -4.68 8.55 -7.70
C GLU A 110 -5.26 7.20 -7.24
N LEU A 111 -5.39 6.96 -5.93
CA LEU A 111 -6.03 5.76 -5.39
C LEU A 111 -7.51 5.67 -5.80
N GLU A 112 -8.25 6.77 -5.71
CA GLU A 112 -9.64 6.84 -6.18
C GLU A 112 -9.76 6.62 -7.69
N ARG A 113 -8.81 7.14 -8.47
CA ARG A 113 -8.78 6.98 -9.92
C ARG A 113 -8.54 5.54 -10.36
N TRP A 114 -7.58 4.86 -9.72
CA TRP A 114 -7.11 3.56 -10.18
C TRP A 114 -7.81 2.38 -9.48
N GLN A 115 -8.47 2.62 -8.35
CA GLN A 115 -9.22 1.60 -7.59
C GLN A 115 -8.46 0.27 -7.47
N PRO A 116 -7.28 0.25 -6.81
CA PRO A 116 -6.48 -0.96 -6.68
C PRO A 116 -7.12 -1.97 -5.73
N ASP A 117 -6.82 -3.25 -5.93
CA ASP A 117 -7.19 -4.31 -4.99
C ASP A 117 -6.33 -4.24 -3.70
N THR A 118 -5.09 -3.75 -3.83
CA THR A 118 -4.15 -3.61 -2.71
C THR A 118 -3.19 -2.45 -2.94
N VAL A 119 -2.85 -1.76 -1.87
CA VAL A 119 -1.73 -0.80 -1.82
C VAL A 119 -0.52 -1.51 -1.25
N ALA A 120 0.60 -1.45 -1.96
CA ALA A 120 1.88 -1.99 -1.50
C ALA A 120 2.84 -0.84 -1.17
N ILE A 121 3.56 -0.93 -0.05
CA ILE A 121 4.47 0.12 0.41
C ILE A 121 5.75 -0.49 0.96
N GLU A 122 6.88 0.21 0.80
CA GLU A 122 8.15 -0.23 1.37
C GLU A 122 8.19 0.02 2.89
N GLU A 123 8.71 -0.96 3.65
CA GLU A 123 9.01 -0.78 5.07
C GLU A 123 10.15 0.21 5.25
N VAL A 124 10.03 1.10 6.24
CA VAL A 124 11.13 1.99 6.61
C VAL A 124 12.12 1.23 7.48
N PHE A 125 13.30 0.93 6.93
CA PHE A 125 14.43 0.44 7.71
C PHE A 125 15.23 1.59 8.34
N TYR A 126 15.95 1.27 9.42
CA TYR A 126 16.77 2.21 10.17
C TYR A 126 17.63 3.08 9.25
N SER A 127 17.36 4.37 9.25
CA SER A 127 18.27 5.37 8.68
C SER A 127 19.32 5.75 9.72
N VAL A 128 20.56 5.84 9.32
CA VAL A 128 21.67 6.33 10.16
C VAL A 128 21.38 7.75 10.70
N ASN A 129 20.52 8.51 10.03
CA ASN A 129 20.11 9.85 10.43
C ASN A 129 18.65 9.86 10.94
N ALA A 130 18.50 9.96 12.26
CA ALA A 130 17.19 9.98 12.93
C ALA A 130 16.25 11.07 12.39
N LYS A 131 16.77 12.27 12.05
CA LYS A 131 15.96 13.37 11.50
C LYS A 131 15.37 13.03 10.12
N SER A 132 16.12 12.34 9.29
CA SER A 132 15.64 11.88 7.98
C SER A 132 14.63 10.74 8.13
N ALA A 133 14.88 9.80 9.04
CA ALA A 133 13.95 8.71 9.35
C ALA A 133 12.60 9.23 9.85
N LEU A 134 12.59 10.23 10.75
CA LEU A 134 11.37 10.85 11.25
C LEU A 134 10.56 11.51 10.13
N LYS A 135 11.21 12.26 9.25
CA LYS A 135 10.51 12.89 8.11
C LYS A 135 9.94 11.85 7.15
N LEU A 136 10.69 10.81 6.85
CA LEU A 136 10.22 9.71 6.00
C LEU A 136 9.03 8.98 6.64
N GLY A 137 9.10 8.70 7.95
CA GLY A 137 8.01 8.10 8.71
C GLY A 137 6.71 8.94 8.68
N GLN A 138 6.83 10.29 8.69
CA GLN A 138 5.68 11.18 8.56
C GLN A 138 5.02 11.07 7.18
N VAL A 139 5.80 11.10 6.09
CA VAL A 139 5.29 10.93 4.72
C VAL A 139 4.63 9.55 4.57
N ARG A 140 5.30 8.51 5.06
CA ARG A 140 4.77 7.14 5.03
C ARG A 140 3.47 7.00 5.83
N GLY A 141 3.39 7.61 7.02
CA GLY A 141 2.17 7.63 7.83
C GLY A 141 0.99 8.26 7.09
N VAL A 142 1.24 9.31 6.31
CA VAL A 142 0.23 9.95 5.45
C VAL A 142 -0.19 9.04 4.30
N ALA A 143 0.74 8.33 3.66
CA ALA A 143 0.42 7.37 2.60
C ALA A 143 -0.45 6.21 3.13
N LEU A 144 -0.11 5.66 4.29
CA LEU A 144 -0.91 4.64 4.98
C LEU A 144 -2.31 5.16 5.33
N LEU A 145 -2.41 6.40 5.81
CA LEU A 145 -3.68 7.04 6.14
C LEU A 145 -4.55 7.23 4.89
N ALA A 146 -3.98 7.64 3.77
CA ALA A 146 -4.71 7.81 2.51
C ALA A 146 -5.34 6.48 2.05
N ALA A 147 -4.55 5.39 2.04
CA ALA A 147 -5.05 4.05 1.70
C ALA A 147 -6.14 3.57 2.67
N ALA A 148 -5.91 3.70 3.99
CA ALA A 148 -6.84 3.26 5.02
C ALA A 148 -8.18 4.02 4.98
N ARG A 149 -8.16 5.34 4.75
CA ARG A 149 -9.38 6.15 4.64
C ARG A 149 -10.26 5.78 3.45
N LEU A 150 -9.64 5.31 2.38
CA LEU A 150 -10.34 4.84 1.17
C LEU A 150 -10.71 3.36 1.25
N GLY A 151 -10.34 2.66 2.34
CA GLY A 151 -10.68 1.27 2.58
C GLY A 151 -9.80 0.26 1.83
N PHE A 152 -8.69 0.69 1.22
CA PHE A 152 -7.78 -0.21 0.53
C PHE A 152 -6.91 -0.99 1.53
N PRO A 153 -6.78 -2.31 1.38
CA PRO A 153 -5.83 -3.11 2.14
C PRO A 153 -4.40 -2.68 1.83
N VAL A 154 -3.53 -2.70 2.85
CA VAL A 154 -2.13 -2.32 2.70
C VAL A 154 -1.22 -3.51 2.99
N ALA A 155 -0.24 -3.75 2.11
CA ALA A 155 0.82 -4.72 2.27
C ALA A 155 2.18 -4.01 2.35
N GLU A 156 3.03 -4.44 3.29
CA GLU A 156 4.33 -3.84 3.55
C GLU A 156 5.46 -4.81 3.20
N TYR A 157 6.52 -4.31 2.58
CA TYR A 157 7.63 -5.12 2.09
C TYR A 157 8.99 -4.56 2.48
N ALA A 158 9.85 -5.43 3.01
CA ALA A 158 11.24 -5.09 3.26
C ALA A 158 12.02 -4.83 1.96
N PRO A 159 12.98 -3.87 1.91
CA PRO A 159 13.77 -3.56 0.72
C PRO A 159 14.46 -4.77 0.08
N LEU A 160 14.99 -5.68 0.90
CA LEU A 160 15.61 -6.91 0.39
C LEU A 160 14.61 -7.84 -0.30
N LYS A 161 13.37 -7.90 0.21
CA LYS A 161 12.30 -8.69 -0.38
C LYS A 161 11.87 -8.12 -1.74
N ILE A 162 11.75 -6.79 -1.85
CA ILE A 162 11.42 -6.11 -3.10
C ILE A 162 12.47 -6.44 -4.16
N LYS A 163 13.76 -6.25 -3.84
CA LYS A 163 14.86 -6.55 -4.75
C LYS A 163 14.89 -8.02 -5.17
N SER A 164 14.77 -8.94 -4.22
CA SER A 164 14.78 -10.36 -4.54
C SER A 164 13.58 -10.80 -5.38
N SER A 165 12.43 -10.19 -5.19
CA SER A 165 11.23 -10.49 -5.97
C SER A 165 11.33 -10.03 -7.42
N VAL A 166 12.01 -8.90 -7.68
CA VAL A 166 12.12 -8.30 -9.03
C VAL A 166 13.32 -8.87 -9.80
N VAL A 167 14.48 -9.03 -9.14
CA VAL A 167 15.76 -9.42 -9.78
C VAL A 167 16.17 -10.84 -9.44
N GLY A 168 15.53 -11.48 -8.45
CA GLY A 168 15.95 -12.78 -7.90
C GLY A 168 17.09 -12.68 -6.88
N TYR A 169 17.59 -11.47 -6.57
CA TYR A 169 18.73 -11.24 -5.71
C TYR A 169 18.57 -9.99 -4.84
N GLY A 170 18.54 -10.15 -3.51
CA GLY A 170 18.24 -9.08 -2.54
C GLY A 170 19.28 -7.97 -2.46
N LEU A 171 20.54 -8.20 -2.85
CA LEU A 171 21.60 -7.20 -2.86
C LEU A 171 21.79 -6.52 -4.23
N ALA A 172 20.80 -6.64 -5.13
CA ALA A 172 20.82 -6.00 -6.44
C ALA A 172 20.98 -4.47 -6.30
N LYS A 173 21.75 -3.90 -7.24
CA LYS A 173 21.88 -2.44 -7.34
C LYS A 173 20.60 -1.80 -7.85
N LYS A 174 20.39 -0.51 -7.55
CA LYS A 174 19.19 0.22 -7.96
C LYS A 174 18.96 0.15 -9.48
N GLU A 175 20.00 0.32 -10.26
CA GLU A 175 19.95 0.32 -11.72
C GLU A 175 19.50 -1.06 -12.26
N GLN A 176 19.89 -2.16 -11.60
CA GLN A 176 19.46 -3.49 -11.96
C GLN A 176 17.97 -3.71 -11.70
N VAL A 177 17.46 -3.19 -10.56
CA VAL A 177 16.03 -3.26 -10.25
C VAL A 177 15.22 -2.47 -11.29
N GLN A 178 15.63 -1.24 -11.59
CA GLN A 178 14.94 -0.38 -12.56
C GLN A 178 14.93 -0.99 -13.97
N PHE A 179 16.06 -1.58 -14.39
CA PHE A 179 16.15 -2.30 -15.67
C PHE A 179 15.18 -3.49 -15.70
N MET A 180 15.12 -4.28 -14.62
CA MET A 180 14.22 -5.43 -14.55
C MET A 180 12.75 -5.02 -14.51
N VAL A 181 12.40 -3.94 -13.81
CA VAL A 181 11.05 -3.36 -13.83
C VAL A 181 10.64 -3.03 -15.27
N ALA A 182 11.50 -2.34 -16.03
CA ALA A 182 11.21 -2.03 -17.42
C ALA A 182 10.98 -3.30 -18.26
N ARG A 183 11.76 -4.35 -18.03
CA ARG A 183 11.63 -5.63 -18.74
C ARG A 183 10.37 -6.39 -18.36
N LEU A 184 10.06 -6.51 -17.07
CA LEU A 184 8.87 -7.22 -16.59
C LEU A 184 7.57 -6.55 -17.06
N LEU A 185 7.56 -5.23 -17.16
CA LEU A 185 6.42 -4.44 -17.61
C LEU A 185 6.43 -4.15 -19.13
N ASN A 186 7.42 -4.70 -19.87
CA ASN A 186 7.60 -4.48 -21.31
C ASN A 186 7.61 -2.99 -21.72
N LEU A 187 8.28 -2.16 -20.91
CA LEU A 187 8.41 -0.72 -21.17
C LEU A 187 9.58 -0.48 -22.15
N ALA A 188 9.42 0.52 -23.02
CA ALA A 188 10.45 0.89 -23.98
C ALA A 188 11.71 1.48 -23.31
N GLU A 189 11.51 2.18 -22.19
CA GLU A 189 12.56 2.86 -21.45
C GLU A 189 12.41 2.62 -19.94
N VAL A 190 13.48 2.87 -19.19
CA VAL A 190 13.46 2.82 -17.72
C VAL A 190 12.54 3.92 -17.19
N PRO A 191 11.59 3.60 -16.30
CA PRO A 191 10.64 4.57 -15.76
C PRO A 191 11.31 5.79 -15.13
N GLN A 192 10.70 6.95 -15.35
CA GLN A 192 11.10 8.22 -14.76
C GLN A 192 9.90 8.90 -14.07
N PRO A 193 10.08 9.55 -12.91
CA PRO A 193 11.33 9.63 -12.10
C PRO A 193 11.74 8.28 -11.51
N ALA A 194 12.96 8.18 -10.98
CA ALA A 194 13.48 6.95 -10.39
C ALA A 194 12.57 6.38 -9.28
N ASP A 195 11.95 7.27 -8.48
CA ASP A 195 11.01 6.90 -7.43
C ASP A 195 9.75 6.18 -7.98
N ALA A 196 9.34 6.50 -9.22
CA ALA A 196 8.25 5.77 -9.89
C ALA A 196 8.66 4.34 -10.26
N ALA A 197 9.91 4.13 -10.69
CA ALA A 197 10.42 2.79 -10.94
C ALA A 197 10.49 1.95 -9.65
N ASP A 198 10.90 2.57 -8.54
CA ASP A 198 10.95 1.92 -7.23
C ASP A 198 9.51 1.56 -6.74
N ALA A 199 8.54 2.46 -6.95
CA ALA A 199 7.13 2.17 -6.66
C ALA A 199 6.55 1.02 -7.51
N LEU A 200 6.90 0.95 -8.80
CA LEU A 200 6.53 -0.18 -9.65
C LEU A 200 7.16 -1.49 -9.18
N ALA A 201 8.42 -1.45 -8.70
CA ALA A 201 9.08 -2.62 -8.13
C ALA A 201 8.34 -3.15 -6.88
N ILE A 202 7.82 -2.25 -6.04
CA ILE A 202 7.02 -2.59 -4.86
C ILE A 202 5.70 -3.27 -5.28
N ALA A 203 5.01 -2.74 -6.30
CA ALA A 203 3.78 -3.34 -6.82
C ALA A 203 4.04 -4.75 -7.40
N ILE A 204 5.11 -4.93 -8.19
CA ILE A 204 5.53 -6.23 -8.74
C ILE A 204 5.85 -7.21 -7.60
N CYS A 205 6.52 -6.76 -6.54
CA CYS A 205 6.83 -7.59 -5.38
C CYS A 205 5.56 -8.13 -4.73
N HIS A 206 4.51 -7.33 -4.60
CA HIS A 206 3.23 -7.78 -4.06
C HIS A 206 2.61 -8.86 -4.94
N ILE A 207 2.51 -8.63 -6.25
CA ILE A 207 1.92 -9.57 -7.21
C ILE A 207 2.65 -10.93 -7.15
N HIS A 208 3.98 -10.94 -7.27
CA HIS A 208 4.77 -12.16 -7.20
C HIS A 208 4.62 -12.89 -5.85
N THR A 209 4.48 -12.14 -4.76
CA THR A 209 4.26 -12.73 -3.44
C THR A 209 2.88 -13.38 -3.34
N ALA A 210 1.83 -12.72 -3.82
CA ALA A 210 0.47 -13.25 -3.82
C ALA A 210 0.36 -14.52 -4.68
N GLN A 211 0.94 -14.52 -5.88
CA GLN A 211 1.00 -15.70 -6.78
C GLN A 211 1.74 -16.87 -6.13
N THR A 212 2.88 -16.61 -5.49
CA THR A 212 3.64 -17.64 -4.78
C THR A 212 2.83 -18.29 -3.66
N LEU A 213 2.12 -17.47 -2.87
CA LEU A 213 1.27 -17.96 -1.78
C LEU A 213 0.08 -18.78 -2.30
N ALA A 214 -0.53 -18.37 -3.42
CA ALA A 214 -1.61 -19.11 -4.03
C ALA A 214 -1.19 -20.52 -4.47
N VAL A 215 -0.03 -20.63 -5.14
CA VAL A 215 0.53 -21.94 -5.56
C VAL A 215 0.83 -22.83 -4.35
N GLN A 216 1.38 -22.26 -3.28
CA GLN A 216 1.66 -23.01 -2.04
C GLN A 216 0.37 -23.42 -1.30
N GLY A 217 -0.68 -22.61 -1.36
CA GLY A 217 -1.99 -22.92 -0.77
C GLY A 217 -2.72 -24.04 -1.53
N ALA A 218 -2.60 -24.09 -2.84
CA ALA A 218 -3.20 -25.12 -3.70
C ALA A 218 -2.49 -26.50 -3.58
N SER A 219 -1.28 -26.54 -3.01
CA SER A 219 -0.48 -27.76 -2.87
C SER A 219 -0.67 -28.47 -1.51
N ARG A 220 -1.57 -28.00 -0.66
CA ARG A 220 -1.95 -28.58 0.64
C ARG A 220 -3.36 -29.13 0.63
#